data_7ff6ef2dccaf5722fff24b6c4f4c7948
#
_entry.id   7ff6ef2dccaf5722fff24b6c4f4c7948
#
_cell.length_a   1.000
_cell.length_b   1.000
_cell.length_c   1.000
_cell.angle_alpha   90.00
_cell.angle_beta   90.00
_cell.angle_gamma   90.00
#
_symmetry.space_group_name_H-M   'P 1'
#
loop_
_entity.id
_entity.type
_entity.pdbx_description
1 polymer ?
#
loop_
_entity_poly.entity_id
_entity_poly.type
_entity_poly.pdbx_seq_one_letter_code
_entity_poly.pdbx_strand_id
1 'polypeptide(L)'
;MSEDAKTLIDIAARAVLDEVPALKPLTLVVGIDLHGRGDTQQFRLQMPELDVRKDIAADARIRLEMRREFFNAMVEHDARVADWREAFIHGHAKATGVEQYMRLIVNVVERQEERNRTRKARH
;
A
#
# COMPACT_ATOMS: atom_id res chain seq x y z
N MET A 1 -3.55 -23.68 1.94
CA MET A 1 -2.24 -23.04 1.80
C MET A 1 -2.41 -21.54 1.68
N SER A 2 -1.57 -20.79 2.36
CA SER A 2 -1.56 -19.34 2.21
C SER A 2 -1.05 -18.97 0.82
N GLU A 3 -1.58 -17.91 0.27
CA GLU A 3 -1.11 -17.41 -1.01
C GLU A 3 0.30 -16.84 -0.89
N ASP A 4 1.01 -16.84 -2.02
CA ASP A 4 2.34 -16.25 -2.12
C ASP A 4 2.28 -14.75 -1.81
N ALA A 5 3.29 -14.23 -1.11
CA ALA A 5 3.37 -12.83 -0.75
C ALA A 5 3.31 -11.90 -1.97
N LYS A 6 3.92 -12.30 -3.09
CA LYS A 6 3.85 -11.51 -4.33
C LYS A 6 2.41 -11.37 -4.81
N THR A 7 1.64 -12.45 -4.76
CA THR A 7 0.24 -12.46 -5.17
C THR A 7 -0.58 -11.55 -4.26
N LEU A 8 -0.33 -11.61 -2.95
CA LEU A 8 -1.04 -10.78 -1.98
C LEU A 8 -0.71 -9.29 -2.17
N ILE A 9 0.54 -8.97 -2.47
CA ILE A 9 0.95 -7.59 -2.76
C ILE A 9 0.26 -7.08 -4.03
N ASP A 10 0.19 -7.91 -5.06
CA ASP A 10 -0.52 -7.56 -6.29
C ASP A 10 -2.00 -7.28 -6.01
N ILE A 11 -2.65 -8.14 -5.25
CA ILE A 11 -4.06 -7.98 -4.90
C ILE A 11 -4.27 -6.67 -4.13
N ALA A 12 -3.44 -6.41 -3.12
CA ALA A 12 -3.55 -5.21 -2.30
C ALA A 12 -3.33 -3.94 -3.14
N ALA A 13 -2.29 -3.93 -3.96
CA ALA A 13 -1.95 -2.77 -4.79
C ALA A 13 -3.03 -2.50 -5.83
N ARG A 14 -3.56 -3.56 -6.45
CA ARG A 14 -4.64 -3.44 -7.43
C ARG A 14 -5.88 -2.84 -6.78
N ALA A 15 -6.22 -3.30 -5.58
CA ALA A 15 -7.38 -2.77 -4.85
C ALA A 15 -7.21 -1.30 -4.51
N VAL A 16 -6.01 -0.89 -4.10
CA VAL A 16 -5.71 0.51 -3.81
C VAL A 16 -5.83 1.37 -5.08
N LEU A 17 -5.28 0.90 -6.21
CA LEU A 17 -5.37 1.64 -7.47
C LEU A 17 -6.81 1.73 -7.98
N ASP A 18 -7.61 0.70 -7.77
CA ASP A 18 -9.02 0.72 -8.15
C ASP A 18 -9.81 1.72 -7.30
N GLU A 19 -9.49 1.82 -6.03
CA GLU A 19 -10.15 2.76 -5.12
C GLU A 19 -9.64 4.19 -5.34
N VAL A 20 -8.35 4.36 -5.66
CA VAL A 20 -7.73 5.69 -5.85
C VAL A 20 -7.01 5.73 -7.20
N PRO A 21 -7.76 5.82 -8.31
CA PRO A 21 -7.15 5.81 -9.65
C PRO A 21 -6.14 6.93 -9.89
N ALA A 22 -6.26 8.04 -9.16
CA ALA A 22 -5.35 9.17 -9.30
C ALA A 22 -3.90 8.86 -8.87
N LEU A 23 -3.67 7.69 -8.25
CA LEU A 23 -2.32 7.24 -7.93
C LEU A 23 -1.57 6.70 -9.16
N LYS A 24 -2.30 6.27 -10.19
CA LYS A 24 -1.69 5.65 -11.38
C LYS A 24 -0.65 6.53 -12.09
N PRO A 25 -0.93 7.83 -12.32
CA PRO A 25 0.05 8.68 -13.01
C PRO A 25 1.33 8.95 -12.25
N LEU A 26 1.38 8.64 -10.96
CA LEU A 26 2.55 8.94 -10.13
C LEU A 26 3.74 8.02 -10.40
N THR A 27 3.52 6.87 -11.01
CA THR A 27 4.57 5.89 -11.34
C THR A 27 5.52 5.65 -10.16
N LEU A 28 5.01 4.97 -9.14
CA LEU A 28 5.73 4.80 -7.89
C LEU A 28 6.50 3.48 -7.82
N VAL A 29 7.69 3.53 -7.24
CA VAL A 29 8.41 2.34 -6.81
C VAL A 29 8.36 2.31 -5.29
N VAL A 30 7.79 1.25 -4.73
CA VAL A 30 7.57 1.10 -3.29
C VAL A 30 8.32 -0.13 -2.80
N GLY A 31 9.10 0.05 -1.74
CA GLY A 31 9.71 -1.07 -1.03
C GLY A 31 8.74 -1.57 0.02
N ILE A 32 8.58 -2.88 0.12
CA ILE A 32 7.69 -3.49 1.10
C ILE A 32 8.48 -4.51 1.91
N ASP A 33 8.57 -4.28 3.21
CA ASP A 33 9.24 -5.17 4.14
C ASP A 33 8.20 -5.87 5.00
N LEU A 34 8.11 -7.19 4.87
CA LEU A 34 7.19 -8.02 5.63
C LEU A 34 7.98 -8.80 6.67
N HIS A 35 7.79 -8.46 7.95
CA HIS A 35 8.53 -9.07 9.05
C HIS A 35 7.82 -10.33 9.55
N GLY A 36 8.53 -11.46 9.52
CA GLY A 36 8.06 -12.71 10.09
C GLY A 36 8.83 -13.04 11.35
N ARG A 37 8.70 -14.27 11.81
CA ARG A 37 9.45 -14.77 12.95
C ARG A 37 10.87 -15.09 12.53
N GLY A 38 11.80 -14.21 12.89
CA GLY A 38 13.21 -14.40 12.61
C GLY A 38 13.65 -14.09 11.19
N ASP A 39 12.74 -13.62 10.33
CA ASP A 39 13.09 -13.25 8.97
C ASP A 39 12.32 -12.02 8.52
N THR A 40 12.83 -11.38 7.47
CA THR A 40 12.16 -10.28 6.80
C THR A 40 12.17 -10.54 5.30
N GLN A 41 11.01 -10.51 4.68
CA GLN A 41 10.91 -10.60 3.23
C GLN A 41 10.79 -9.20 2.66
N GLN A 42 11.60 -8.91 1.64
CA GLN A 42 11.64 -7.58 1.02
C GLN A 42 11.19 -7.69 -0.43
N PHE A 43 10.29 -6.79 -0.82
CA PHE A 43 9.72 -6.77 -2.15
C PHE A 43 9.81 -5.38 -2.76
N ARG A 44 9.93 -5.35 -4.08
CA ARG A 44 9.88 -4.14 -4.87
C ARG A 44 8.59 -4.15 -5.68
N LEU A 45 7.76 -3.16 -5.46
CA LEU A 45 6.50 -2.99 -6.19
C LEU A 45 6.60 -1.76 -7.08
N GLN A 46 6.43 -1.94 -8.38
CA GLN A 46 6.35 -0.84 -9.33
C GLN A 46 4.91 -0.63 -9.75
N MET A 47 4.38 0.56 -9.53
CA MET A 47 3.02 0.93 -9.90
C MET A 47 3.04 1.98 -11.01
N PRO A 48 2.08 2.01 -11.91
CA PRO A 48 0.82 1.25 -11.92
C PRO A 48 0.91 -0.12 -12.58
N GLU A 49 2.09 -0.54 -13.07
CA GLU A 49 2.28 -1.79 -13.80
C GLU A 49 1.99 -3.02 -12.94
N LEU A 50 2.09 -2.88 -11.62
CA LEU A 50 1.94 -3.96 -10.65
C LEU A 50 3.01 -5.04 -10.83
N ASP A 51 4.24 -4.59 -11.12
CA ASP A 51 5.39 -5.47 -11.19
C ASP A 51 5.92 -5.68 -9.78
N VAL A 52 5.76 -6.90 -9.25
CA VAL A 52 6.18 -7.25 -7.90
C VAL A 52 7.38 -8.19 -7.99
N ARG A 53 8.48 -7.80 -7.38
CA ARG A 53 9.72 -8.60 -7.37
C ARG A 53 10.25 -8.74 -5.95
N LYS A 54 10.90 -9.86 -5.69
CA LYS A 54 11.60 -10.07 -4.42
C LYS A 54 12.94 -9.35 -4.52
N ASP A 55 13.04 -8.18 -3.89
CA ASP A 55 14.18 -7.27 -4.06
C ASP A 55 14.22 -6.32 -2.86
N ILE A 56 15.42 -5.86 -2.53
CA ILE A 56 15.61 -4.86 -1.47
C ILE A 56 14.96 -3.52 -1.85
N ALA A 57 14.75 -3.29 -3.13
CA ALA A 57 14.16 -2.06 -3.66
C ALA A 57 14.99 -0.82 -3.29
N ALA A 58 16.28 -0.86 -3.65
CA ALA A 58 17.18 0.25 -3.37
C ALA A 58 16.77 1.56 -4.05
N ASP A 59 16.00 1.48 -5.13
CA ASP A 59 15.49 2.63 -5.86
C ASP A 59 14.13 3.12 -5.36
N ALA A 60 13.57 2.48 -4.34
CA ALA A 60 12.27 2.88 -3.81
C ALA A 60 12.38 4.21 -3.07
N ARG A 61 11.44 5.10 -3.34
CA ARG A 61 11.35 6.40 -2.65
C ARG A 61 10.44 6.35 -1.44
N ILE A 62 9.66 5.27 -1.32
CA ILE A 62 8.79 5.02 -0.20
C ILE A 62 8.97 3.56 0.19
N ARG A 63 9.06 3.32 1.49
CA ARG A 63 9.17 1.98 2.03
C ARG A 63 8.09 1.76 3.07
N LEU A 64 7.38 0.65 2.93
CA LEU A 64 6.34 0.24 3.88
C LEU A 64 6.85 -0.95 4.66
N GLU A 65 6.63 -0.94 5.97
CA GLU A 65 7.01 -2.03 6.85
C GLU A 65 5.83 -2.47 7.68
N MET A 66 5.65 -3.77 7.81
CA MET A 66 4.62 -4.32 8.68
C MET A 66 4.89 -5.80 8.93
N ARG A 67 4.19 -6.37 9.89
CA ARG A 67 4.28 -7.80 10.16
C ARG A 67 3.57 -8.56 9.04
N ARG A 68 4.16 -9.68 8.64
CA ARG A 68 3.60 -10.52 7.59
C ARG A 68 2.19 -11.00 7.93
N GLU A 69 1.98 -11.42 9.17
CA GLU A 69 0.67 -11.88 9.63
C GLU A 69 -0.39 -10.78 9.50
N PHE A 70 -0.02 -9.56 9.86
CA PHE A 70 -0.92 -8.41 9.76
C PHE A 70 -1.27 -8.12 8.29
N PHE A 71 -0.26 -8.12 7.43
CA PHE A 71 -0.46 -7.88 6.00
C PHE A 71 -1.39 -8.94 5.40
N ASN A 72 -1.13 -10.21 5.69
CA ASN A 72 -1.94 -11.30 5.16
C ASN A 72 -3.41 -11.16 5.61
N ALA A 73 -3.63 -10.85 6.88
CA ALA A 73 -4.97 -10.67 7.41
C ALA A 73 -5.71 -9.51 6.73
N MET A 74 -5.01 -8.39 6.52
CA MET A 74 -5.61 -7.24 5.85
C MET A 74 -6.06 -7.59 4.43
N VAL A 75 -5.20 -8.27 3.67
CA VAL A 75 -5.53 -8.64 2.29
C VAL A 75 -6.68 -9.66 2.26
N GLU A 76 -6.65 -10.64 3.16
CA GLU A 76 -7.69 -11.66 3.24
C GLU A 76 -9.06 -11.10 3.59
N HIS A 77 -9.09 -9.99 4.34
CA HIS A 77 -10.33 -9.31 4.73
C HIS A 77 -10.71 -8.18 3.79
N ASP A 78 -10.11 -8.13 2.60
CA ASP A 78 -10.41 -7.11 1.58
C ASP A 78 -10.27 -5.69 2.11
N ALA A 79 -9.16 -5.40 2.79
CA ALA A 79 -8.90 -4.09 3.37
C ALA A 79 -9.01 -2.97 2.33
N ARG A 80 -9.66 -1.90 2.73
CA ARG A 80 -9.82 -0.70 1.93
C ARG A 80 -8.77 0.33 2.31
N VAL A 81 -8.66 1.40 1.52
CA VAL A 81 -7.71 2.47 1.81
C VAL A 81 -7.89 3.02 3.23
N ALA A 82 -9.14 3.17 3.68
CA ALA A 82 -9.42 3.63 5.04
C ALA A 82 -8.84 2.69 6.10
N ASP A 83 -8.89 1.37 5.86
CA ASP A 83 -8.33 0.38 6.79
C ASP A 83 -6.80 0.46 6.83
N TRP A 84 -6.17 0.66 5.67
CA TRP A 84 -4.72 0.85 5.61
C TRP A 84 -4.31 2.14 6.32
N ARG A 85 -5.07 3.21 6.14
CA ARG A 85 -4.82 4.48 6.84
C ARG A 85 -4.84 4.26 8.36
N GLU A 86 -5.84 3.56 8.88
CA GLU A 86 -5.92 3.25 10.31
C GLU A 86 -4.72 2.44 10.78
N ALA A 87 -4.26 1.49 9.94
CA ALA A 87 -3.09 0.69 10.27
C ALA A 87 -1.84 1.56 10.45
N PHE A 88 -1.65 2.56 9.59
CA PHE A 88 -0.52 3.49 9.72
C PHE A 88 -0.68 4.40 10.93
N ILE A 89 -1.87 4.90 11.19
CA ILE A 89 -2.15 5.78 12.33
C ILE A 89 -1.87 5.05 13.65
N HIS A 90 -2.27 3.80 13.75
CA HIS A 90 -2.11 3.02 14.99
C HIS A 90 -0.75 2.30 15.09
N GLY A 91 0.13 2.48 14.12
CA GLY A 91 1.48 1.91 14.17
C GLY A 91 1.58 0.44 13.80
N HIS A 92 0.53 -0.15 13.25
CA HIS A 92 0.58 -1.53 12.74
C HIS A 92 1.38 -1.62 11.45
N ALA A 93 1.46 -0.52 10.73
CA ALA A 93 2.30 -0.38 9.55
C ALA A 93 3.05 0.93 9.63
N LYS A 94 4.24 0.97 9.04
CA LYS A 94 5.08 2.17 9.02
C LYS A 94 5.44 2.52 7.59
N ALA A 95 5.45 3.80 7.30
CA ALA A 95 5.89 4.32 6.00
C ALA A 95 7.04 5.27 6.21
N THR A 96 8.13 5.07 5.48
CA THR A 96 9.29 5.96 5.48
C THR A 96 9.66 6.29 4.04
N GLY A 97 10.41 7.35 3.84
CA GLY A 97 10.88 7.71 2.51
C GLY A 97 10.95 9.20 2.29
N VAL A 98 10.93 9.59 1.01
CA VAL A 98 11.01 10.99 0.62
C VAL A 98 9.71 11.70 1.00
N GLU A 99 9.81 12.68 1.88
CA GLU A 99 8.66 13.37 2.44
C GLU A 99 7.72 13.96 1.38
N GLN A 100 8.28 14.52 0.34
CA GLN A 100 7.49 15.11 -0.75
C GLN A 100 6.57 14.09 -1.42
N TYR A 101 7.07 12.87 -1.63
CA TYR A 101 6.26 11.80 -2.24
C TYR A 101 5.19 11.32 -1.28
N MET A 102 5.53 11.23 0.01
CA MET A 102 4.56 10.79 1.02
C MET A 102 3.40 11.79 1.13
N ARG A 103 3.72 13.09 1.14
CA ARG A 103 2.69 14.14 1.16
C ARG A 103 1.81 14.09 -0.09
N LEU A 104 2.43 13.88 -1.25
CA LEU A 104 1.69 13.80 -2.50
C LEU A 104 0.68 12.66 -2.47
N ILE A 105 1.09 11.49 -2.01
CA ILE A 105 0.21 10.32 -1.92
C ILE A 105 -0.94 10.59 -0.95
N VAL A 106 -0.65 11.13 0.23
CA VAL A 106 -1.67 11.46 1.22
C VAL A 106 -2.69 12.43 0.64
N ASN A 107 -2.21 13.48 -0.05
CA ASN A 107 -3.10 14.46 -0.65
C ASN A 107 -4.01 13.85 -1.72
N VAL A 108 -3.47 12.97 -2.55
CA VAL A 108 -4.25 12.29 -3.60
C VAL A 108 -5.33 11.41 -2.97
N VAL A 109 -4.96 10.66 -1.93
CA VAL A 109 -5.89 9.78 -1.22
C VAL A 109 -7.00 10.60 -0.54
N GLU A 110 -6.64 11.67 0.14
CA GLU A 110 -7.61 12.52 0.83
C GLU A 110 -8.60 13.16 -0.14
N ARG A 111 -8.13 13.60 -1.30
CA ARG A 111 -9.02 14.17 -2.33
C ARG A 111 -10.03 13.14 -2.83
N GLN A 112 -9.59 11.89 -3.00
CA GLN A 112 -10.49 10.83 -3.43
C GLN A 112 -11.54 10.55 -2.37
N GLU A 113 -11.15 10.48 -1.10
CA GLU A 113 -12.07 10.25 0.00
C GLU A 113 -13.09 11.39 0.11
N GLU A 114 -12.64 12.63 -0.06
CA GLU A 114 -13.52 13.79 -0.03
C GLU A 114 -14.55 13.73 -1.16
N ARG A 115 -14.13 13.40 -2.38
CA ARG A 115 -15.05 13.23 -3.50
C ARG A 115 -16.08 12.15 -3.24
N ASN A 116 -15.66 11.05 -2.63
CA ASN A 116 -16.58 9.96 -2.29
C ASN A 116 -17.62 10.39 -1.26
N ARG A 117 -17.22 11.16 -0.26
CA ARG A 117 -18.16 11.71 0.73
C ARG A 117 -19.14 12.68 0.10
N THR A 118 -18.66 13.52 -0.79
CA THR A 118 -19.51 14.48 -1.50
C THR A 118 -20.58 13.77 -2.34
N ARG A 119 -20.18 12.69 -3.03
CA ARG A 119 -21.14 11.88 -3.80
C ARG A 119 -22.23 11.29 -2.91
N LYS A 120 -21.84 10.76 -1.76
CA LYS A 120 -22.81 10.19 -0.81
C LYS A 120 -23.75 11.25 -0.26
N ALA A 121 -23.24 12.45 -0.01
CA ALA A 121 -24.04 13.54 0.51
C ALA A 121 -25.09 14.06 -0.47
N ARG A 122 -24.90 13.83 -1.77
CA ARG A 122 -25.85 14.26 -2.81
C ARG A 122 -27.00 13.28 -3.05
N HIS A 123 -26.94 12.15 -2.41
CA HIS A 123 -28.01 11.16 -2.45
C HIS A 123 -28.78 11.18 -1.14
#